data_b924f30f9318aa3120133ea9133441bd
#
_entry.id   b924f30f9318aa3120133ea9133441bd
#
_cell.length_a   1.000
_cell.length_b   1.000
_cell.length_c   1.000
_cell.angle_alpha   90.00
_cell.angle_beta   90.00
_cell.angle_gamma   90.00
#
_symmetry.space_group_name_H-M   'P 1'
#
loop_
_entity.id
_entity.type
_entity.pdbx_description
1 polymer ?
#
loop_
_entity_poly.entity_id
_entity_poly.type
_entity_poly.pdbx_seq_one_letter_code
_entity_poly.pdbx_strand_id
1 'polypeptide(L)'
;MKRFIISTAVFATALTLSAQNNLAEQAKQDLINSFTFGGCVITEANWTDNEAKEAKTDFAARSLRLHVAGKVLDYAYLVQFEYTGVSGTAKESGPHIVDAWIEWQKYPEFKVKLGQQKRAFTFENPYHPMDIGLGTYSQCVSFIGGYADIVGEQLSHGRDVGLAVSGDLFPQGDHRFLHYHAGVYNGQGVNHSDKNKRKDYLAGVWVEPIKDLLIGAYGWNGNYVNNAGHTLDRKRWSAGMQYESDWSARAEYIGDKNADGWYALVGAPLTSQLKLYGRWDVYRGTKHWDSTKTNYGLALNYRPCKYVQLQANYTFTHARLELDKNYNTFDLQAYVKF
;
A
#
# COMPACT_ATOMS: atom_id res chain seq x y z
N MET A 1 24.46 -59.63 -2.30
CA MET A 1 24.55 -58.20 -2.13
C MET A 1 23.95 -57.38 -3.32
N LYS A 2 24.14 -57.69 -4.59
CA LYS A 2 23.60 -56.94 -5.72
C LYS A 2 22.04 -56.85 -5.80
N ARG A 3 21.31 -57.87 -5.36
CA ARG A 3 19.83 -57.89 -5.37
C ARG A 3 19.18 -56.97 -4.31
N PHE A 4 19.85 -56.70 -3.18
CA PHE A 4 19.37 -55.84 -2.12
C PHE A 4 19.49 -54.35 -2.48
N ILE A 5 20.54 -53.98 -3.22
CA ILE A 5 20.76 -52.56 -3.67
C ILE A 5 19.74 -52.14 -4.73
N ILE A 6 19.40 -53.05 -5.65
CA ILE A 6 18.39 -52.75 -6.69
C ILE A 6 16.98 -52.59 -6.09
N SER A 7 16.64 -53.41 -5.09
CA SER A 7 15.34 -53.31 -4.39
C SER A 7 15.19 -52.00 -3.62
N THR A 8 16.23 -51.51 -2.97
CA THR A 8 16.20 -50.25 -2.21
C THR A 8 16.15 -49.03 -3.14
N ALA A 9 16.84 -49.06 -4.29
CA ALA A 9 16.79 -48.00 -5.27
C ALA A 9 15.43 -47.89 -5.95
N VAL A 10 14.81 -49.01 -6.29
CA VAL A 10 13.44 -49.03 -6.88
C VAL A 10 12.40 -48.57 -5.85
N PHE A 11 12.54 -48.91 -4.59
CA PHE A 11 11.64 -48.42 -3.51
C PHE A 11 11.82 -46.93 -3.26
N ALA A 12 13.06 -46.41 -3.27
CA ALA A 12 13.33 -44.99 -3.13
C ALA A 12 12.77 -44.17 -4.31
N THR A 13 12.94 -44.65 -5.56
CA THR A 13 12.35 -44.00 -6.74
C THR A 13 10.82 -44.07 -6.75
N ALA A 14 10.21 -45.17 -6.32
CA ALA A 14 8.75 -45.28 -6.23
C ALA A 14 8.16 -44.35 -5.16
N LEU A 15 8.83 -44.21 -4.00
CA LEU A 15 8.44 -43.28 -2.95
C LEU A 15 8.59 -41.80 -3.39
N THR A 16 9.63 -41.46 -4.12
CA THR A 16 9.81 -40.11 -4.68
C THR A 16 8.79 -39.78 -5.76
N LEU A 17 8.45 -40.71 -6.65
CA LEU A 17 7.40 -40.53 -7.63
C LEU A 17 6.01 -40.40 -7.00
N SER A 18 5.70 -41.21 -6.01
CA SER A 18 4.43 -41.11 -5.27
C SER A 18 4.32 -39.79 -4.50
N ALA A 19 5.40 -39.34 -3.86
CA ALA A 19 5.43 -38.05 -3.17
C ALA A 19 5.30 -36.87 -4.16
N GLN A 20 5.92 -36.93 -5.33
CA GLN A 20 5.77 -35.93 -6.39
C GLN A 20 4.35 -35.90 -6.96
N ASN A 21 3.72 -37.04 -7.18
CA ASN A 21 2.32 -37.10 -7.63
C ASN A 21 1.36 -36.53 -6.58
N ASN A 22 1.57 -36.83 -5.29
CA ASN A 22 0.77 -36.25 -4.21
C ASN A 22 0.93 -34.73 -4.11
N LEU A 23 2.16 -34.20 -4.26
CA LEU A 23 2.40 -32.76 -4.27
C LEU A 23 1.76 -32.08 -5.49
N ALA A 24 1.80 -32.72 -6.66
CA ALA A 24 1.18 -32.19 -7.88
C ALA A 24 -0.35 -32.12 -7.75
N GLU A 25 -0.98 -33.16 -7.22
CA GLU A 25 -2.44 -33.16 -6.98
C GLU A 25 -2.83 -32.15 -5.89
N GLN A 26 -2.05 -32.02 -4.81
CA GLN A 26 -2.26 -31.00 -3.80
C GLN A 26 -2.13 -29.59 -4.42
N ALA A 27 -1.08 -29.32 -5.19
CA ALA A 27 -0.89 -28.03 -5.86
C ALA A 27 -2.05 -27.68 -6.79
N LYS A 28 -2.57 -28.66 -7.55
CA LYS A 28 -3.72 -28.50 -8.42
C LYS A 28 -5.00 -28.20 -7.63
N GLN A 29 -5.21 -28.90 -6.52
CA GLN A 29 -6.37 -28.67 -5.64
C GLN A 29 -6.29 -27.30 -4.97
N ASP A 30 -5.12 -26.90 -4.48
CA ASP A 30 -4.88 -25.56 -3.93
C ASP A 30 -5.17 -24.46 -4.95
N LEU A 31 -4.71 -24.64 -6.20
CA LEU A 31 -4.96 -23.70 -7.29
C LEU A 31 -6.47 -23.53 -7.53
N ILE A 32 -7.23 -24.65 -7.59
CA ILE A 32 -8.68 -24.61 -7.82
C ILE A 32 -9.40 -23.94 -6.65
N ASN A 33 -9.04 -24.29 -5.42
CA ASN A 33 -9.75 -23.84 -4.22
C ASN A 33 -9.40 -22.39 -3.81
N SER A 34 -8.20 -21.91 -4.13
CA SER A 34 -7.73 -20.59 -3.70
C SER A 34 -7.77 -19.54 -4.80
N PHE A 35 -7.99 -19.95 -6.06
CA PHE A 35 -8.06 -19.01 -7.17
C PHE A 35 -9.16 -17.99 -6.95
N THR A 36 -8.79 -16.73 -7.02
CA THR A 36 -9.72 -15.60 -6.94
C THR A 36 -9.51 -14.67 -8.12
N PHE A 37 -10.60 -14.32 -8.78
CA PHE A 37 -10.66 -13.20 -9.71
C PHE A 37 -11.56 -12.14 -9.09
N GLY A 38 -11.11 -10.91 -9.11
CA GLY A 38 -11.88 -9.83 -8.52
C GLY A 38 -11.37 -8.47 -8.97
N GLY A 39 -12.00 -7.44 -8.45
CA GLY A 39 -11.62 -6.08 -8.81
C GLY A 39 -12.38 -5.03 -8.02
N CYS A 40 -12.19 -3.78 -8.41
CA CYS A 40 -12.98 -2.67 -7.90
C CYS A 40 -13.10 -1.55 -8.93
N VAL A 41 -14.21 -0.85 -8.85
CA VAL A 41 -14.45 0.42 -9.55
C VAL A 41 -14.60 1.52 -8.51
N ILE A 42 -13.92 2.65 -8.74
CA ILE A 42 -14.03 3.86 -7.93
C ILE A 42 -14.39 5.00 -8.86
N THR A 43 -15.54 5.62 -8.61
CA THR A 43 -15.96 6.84 -9.31
C THR A 43 -16.00 8.01 -8.36
N GLU A 44 -15.81 9.20 -8.88
CA GLU A 44 -15.67 10.42 -8.09
C GLU A 44 -16.37 11.60 -8.75
N ALA A 45 -17.01 12.42 -7.93
CA ALA A 45 -17.43 13.77 -8.29
C ALA A 45 -16.74 14.74 -7.33
N ASN A 46 -15.93 15.62 -7.86
CA ASN A 46 -15.12 16.58 -7.10
C ASN A 46 -15.57 18.00 -7.37
N TRP A 47 -15.62 18.83 -6.33
CA TRP A 47 -15.77 20.26 -6.42
C TRP A 47 -14.71 20.97 -5.58
N THR A 48 -14.17 22.09 -6.07
CA THR A 48 -13.21 22.91 -5.32
C THR A 48 -13.33 24.38 -5.67
N ASP A 49 -13.13 25.25 -4.70
CA ASP A 49 -12.99 26.69 -4.90
C ASP A 49 -11.52 27.13 -5.09
N ASN A 50 -10.57 26.18 -5.17
CA ASN A 50 -9.16 26.47 -5.41
C ASN A 50 -8.97 27.26 -6.70
N GLU A 51 -8.55 28.52 -6.60
CA GLU A 51 -8.36 29.41 -7.74
C GLU A 51 -7.29 28.96 -8.75
N ALA A 52 -6.34 28.13 -8.32
CA ALA A 52 -5.32 27.57 -9.18
C ALA A 52 -5.86 26.50 -10.14
N LYS A 53 -7.10 26.03 -9.95
CA LYS A 53 -7.78 25.06 -10.82
C LYS A 53 -8.77 25.75 -11.75
N GLU A 54 -8.64 25.49 -13.06
CA GLU A 54 -9.59 25.98 -14.06
C GLU A 54 -10.97 25.32 -13.91
N ALA A 55 -10.97 23.99 -13.81
CA ALA A 55 -12.21 23.23 -13.57
C ALA A 55 -12.55 23.22 -12.07
N LYS A 56 -13.68 23.80 -11.70
CA LYS A 56 -14.19 23.81 -10.32
C LYS A 56 -14.95 22.55 -9.97
N THR A 57 -15.50 21.88 -10.96
CA THR A 57 -16.22 20.60 -10.82
C THR A 57 -15.67 19.62 -11.82
N ASP A 58 -15.40 18.39 -11.35
CA ASP A 58 -14.88 17.30 -12.17
C ASP A 58 -15.61 15.99 -11.83
N PHE A 59 -15.80 15.14 -12.84
CA PHE A 59 -16.33 13.79 -12.70
C PHE A 59 -15.29 12.82 -13.23
N ALA A 60 -14.94 11.82 -12.45
CA ALA A 60 -13.86 10.91 -12.79
C ALA A 60 -14.21 9.44 -12.53
N ALA A 61 -13.77 8.56 -13.42
CA ALA A 61 -13.58 7.15 -13.12
C ALA A 61 -12.18 7.00 -12.48
N ARG A 62 -12.09 7.16 -11.16
CA ARG A 62 -10.84 7.29 -10.43
C ARG A 62 -9.95 6.04 -10.50
N SER A 63 -10.55 4.86 -10.47
CA SER A 63 -9.81 3.60 -10.52
C SER A 63 -10.71 2.46 -11.01
N LEU A 64 -10.19 1.69 -11.95
CA LEU A 64 -10.68 0.36 -12.28
C LEU A 64 -9.52 -0.61 -12.05
N ARG A 65 -9.66 -1.52 -11.09
CA ARG A 65 -8.67 -2.56 -10.79
C ARG A 65 -9.24 -3.93 -11.05
N LEU A 66 -8.41 -4.79 -11.63
CA LEU A 66 -8.67 -6.21 -11.80
C LEU A 66 -7.50 -6.98 -11.21
N HIS A 67 -7.77 -8.07 -10.52
CA HIS A 67 -6.71 -8.92 -9.98
C HIS A 67 -7.02 -10.40 -10.10
N VAL A 68 -5.94 -11.16 -10.18
CA VAL A 68 -5.93 -12.62 -10.01
C VAL A 68 -5.01 -12.91 -8.82
N ALA A 69 -5.51 -13.68 -7.88
CA ALA A 69 -4.75 -14.09 -6.71
C ALA A 69 -5.02 -15.55 -6.37
N GLY A 70 -4.12 -16.15 -5.62
CA GLY A 70 -4.32 -17.51 -5.12
C GLY A 70 -3.13 -17.99 -4.32
N LYS A 71 -3.20 -19.29 -3.96
CA LYS A 71 -2.16 -19.99 -3.23
C LYS A 71 -1.94 -21.37 -3.84
N VAL A 72 -0.70 -21.78 -3.95
CA VAL A 72 -0.29 -23.12 -4.38
C VAL A 72 0.78 -23.59 -3.42
N LEU A 73 0.49 -24.64 -2.66
CA LEU A 73 1.33 -25.11 -1.55
C LEU A 73 1.60 -23.95 -0.56
N ASP A 74 2.86 -23.69 -0.28
CA ASP A 74 3.31 -22.61 0.60
C ASP A 74 3.47 -21.25 -0.11
N TYR A 75 3.12 -21.15 -1.41
CA TYR A 75 3.33 -19.96 -2.23
C TYR A 75 2.00 -19.25 -2.50
N ALA A 76 1.90 -17.99 -2.11
CA ALA A 76 0.84 -17.09 -2.54
C ALA A 76 1.30 -16.26 -3.74
N TYR A 77 0.37 -15.86 -4.59
CA TYR A 77 0.63 -14.99 -5.72
C TYR A 77 -0.47 -13.97 -5.92
N LEU A 78 -0.11 -12.83 -6.50
CA LEU A 78 -1.03 -11.78 -6.92
C LEU A 78 -0.53 -11.15 -8.21
N VAL A 79 -1.45 -10.99 -9.16
CA VAL A 79 -1.27 -10.09 -10.30
C VAL A 79 -2.44 -9.13 -10.31
N GLN A 80 -2.16 -7.83 -10.27
CA GLN A 80 -3.17 -6.78 -10.26
C GLN A 80 -2.88 -5.76 -11.37
N PHE A 81 -3.91 -5.46 -12.14
CA PHE A 81 -3.92 -4.41 -13.15
C PHE A 81 -4.73 -3.22 -12.66
N GLU A 82 -4.29 -2.03 -13.00
CA GLU A 82 -5.07 -0.81 -12.86
C GLU A 82 -5.25 -0.17 -14.23
N TYR A 83 -6.47 0.20 -14.53
CA TYR A 83 -6.84 0.99 -15.70
C TYR A 83 -7.44 2.28 -15.20
N THR A 84 -6.66 3.29 -15.09
CA THR A 84 -7.05 4.70 -15.09
C THR A 84 -5.86 5.61 -14.96
N GLY A 85 -5.96 6.75 -15.57
CA GLY A 85 -5.12 7.89 -15.37
C GLY A 85 -5.90 9.05 -14.80
N VAL A 86 -6.83 8.82 -13.88
CA VAL A 86 -7.79 9.86 -13.51
C VAL A 86 -7.57 10.44 -12.13
N SER A 87 -6.37 10.68 -11.76
CA SER A 87 -6.09 11.64 -10.70
C SER A 87 -5.30 12.82 -11.27
N GLY A 88 -5.92 13.58 -12.17
CA GLY A 88 -5.48 14.94 -12.56
C GLY A 88 -4.12 15.09 -13.26
N THR A 89 -3.39 14.00 -13.53
CA THR A 89 -2.15 14.01 -14.29
C THR A 89 -2.25 13.00 -15.41
N ALA A 90 -2.52 13.48 -16.60
CA ALA A 90 -2.67 12.73 -17.85
C ALA A 90 -1.42 11.92 -18.30
N LYS A 91 -0.55 11.51 -17.37
CA LYS A 91 0.70 10.82 -17.68
C LYS A 91 0.60 9.30 -17.72
N GLU A 92 -0.47 8.71 -17.20
CA GLU A 92 -0.66 7.26 -17.16
C GLU A 92 -2.05 6.86 -17.66
N SER A 93 -2.36 7.15 -18.92
CA SER A 93 -3.56 6.63 -19.57
C SER A 93 -3.27 5.23 -20.12
N GLY A 94 -3.98 4.23 -19.60
CA GLY A 94 -3.91 2.86 -20.09
C GLY A 94 -3.78 1.80 -18.98
N PRO A 95 -3.99 0.53 -19.31
CA PRO A 95 -3.83 -0.55 -18.35
C PRO A 95 -2.35 -0.74 -18.00
N HIS A 96 -2.04 -0.77 -16.72
CA HIS A 96 -0.70 -1.05 -16.22
C HIS A 96 -0.73 -2.03 -15.04
N ILE A 97 0.36 -2.76 -14.86
CA ILE A 97 0.51 -3.68 -13.75
C ILE A 97 0.87 -2.87 -12.50
N VAL A 98 0.08 -2.99 -11.43
CA VAL A 98 0.38 -2.37 -10.14
C VAL A 98 1.00 -3.35 -9.17
N ASP A 99 0.56 -4.61 -9.14
CA ASP A 99 1.16 -5.68 -8.34
C ASP A 99 1.44 -6.90 -9.23
N ALA A 100 2.61 -7.51 -9.07
CA ALA A 100 2.95 -8.80 -9.68
C ALA A 100 4.03 -9.46 -8.80
N TRP A 101 3.63 -10.35 -7.90
CA TRP A 101 4.53 -10.94 -6.94
C TRP A 101 4.16 -12.38 -6.58
N ILE A 102 5.18 -13.12 -6.09
CA ILE A 102 5.05 -14.43 -5.45
C ILE A 102 5.64 -14.31 -4.05
N GLU A 103 4.96 -14.90 -3.06
CA GLU A 103 5.37 -14.93 -1.66
C GLU A 103 5.40 -16.36 -1.13
N TRP A 104 6.55 -16.81 -0.67
CA TRP A 104 6.66 -18.01 0.14
C TRP A 104 6.29 -17.66 1.59
N GLN A 105 5.32 -18.39 2.16
CA GLN A 105 4.70 -18.06 3.46
C GLN A 105 4.43 -19.30 4.30
N LYS A 106 5.36 -20.26 4.29
CA LYS A 106 5.21 -21.49 5.07
C LYS A 106 5.13 -21.25 6.57
N TYR A 107 5.93 -20.30 7.06
CA TYR A 107 6.02 -19.95 8.47
C TYR A 107 5.54 -18.50 8.67
N PRO A 108 4.65 -18.25 9.63
CA PRO A 108 4.23 -16.87 9.93
C PRO A 108 5.41 -16.00 10.41
N GLU A 109 6.41 -16.61 11.03
CA GLU A 109 7.60 -15.93 11.54
C GLU A 109 8.57 -15.49 10.43
N PHE A 110 8.49 -16.10 9.24
CA PHE A 110 9.40 -15.79 8.13
C PHE A 110 8.74 -16.05 6.77
N LYS A 111 8.52 -14.99 6.03
CA LYS A 111 7.91 -14.97 4.70
C LYS A 111 8.88 -14.27 3.74
N VAL A 112 8.91 -14.71 2.49
CA VAL A 112 9.77 -14.13 1.44
C VAL A 112 8.92 -13.77 0.24
N LYS A 113 8.93 -12.50 -0.16
CA LYS A 113 8.16 -11.97 -1.29
C LYS A 113 9.07 -11.40 -2.36
N LEU A 114 8.87 -11.81 -3.62
CA LEU A 114 9.61 -11.33 -4.78
C LEU A 114 8.65 -10.79 -5.83
N GLY A 115 8.95 -9.64 -6.40
CA GLY A 115 8.21 -9.04 -7.50
C GLY A 115 7.86 -7.58 -7.26
N GLN A 116 6.91 -7.06 -8.05
CA GLN A 116 6.36 -5.72 -7.90
C GLN A 116 5.30 -5.73 -6.81
N GLN A 117 5.53 -4.96 -5.75
CA GLN A 117 4.72 -4.99 -4.54
C GLN A 117 4.71 -3.63 -3.85
N LYS A 118 3.72 -3.40 -2.96
CA LYS A 118 3.76 -2.25 -2.05
C LYS A 118 4.97 -2.36 -1.13
N ARG A 119 5.71 -1.26 -0.99
CA ARG A 119 6.75 -1.13 0.02
C ARG A 119 6.10 -1.02 1.39
N ALA A 120 6.57 -1.78 2.36
CA ALA A 120 6.12 -1.63 3.75
C ALA A 120 6.84 -0.44 4.39
N PHE A 121 6.44 0.75 3.97
CA PHE A 121 6.87 2.03 4.52
C PHE A 121 5.62 2.85 4.81
N THR A 122 5.43 3.30 6.05
CA THR A 122 4.24 3.92 6.62
C THR A 122 3.11 2.93 6.96
N PHE A 123 2.30 3.29 7.94
CA PHE A 123 1.09 2.53 8.32
C PHE A 123 -0.05 2.72 7.30
N GLU A 124 -0.16 3.89 6.66
CA GLU A 124 -1.27 4.17 5.75
C GLU A 124 -1.06 3.59 4.35
N ASN A 125 0.17 3.48 3.83
CA ASN A 125 0.43 3.01 2.46
C ASN A 125 -0.16 1.61 2.15
N PRO A 126 -0.16 0.62 3.05
CA PRO A 126 -0.74 -0.70 2.79
C PRO A 126 -2.24 -0.70 2.55
N TYR A 127 -2.97 0.30 3.04
CA TYR A 127 -4.44 0.31 2.94
C TYR A 127 -4.94 0.33 1.49
N HIS A 128 -6.09 -0.29 1.28
CA HIS A 128 -6.86 -0.10 0.06
C HIS A 128 -7.54 1.28 0.09
N PRO A 129 -7.75 1.96 -1.03
CA PRO A 129 -8.43 3.27 -1.07
C PRO A 129 -9.78 3.33 -0.35
N MET A 130 -10.53 2.22 -0.28
CA MET A 130 -11.78 2.16 0.51
C MET A 130 -11.56 2.24 2.03
N ASP A 131 -10.36 1.92 2.52
CA ASP A 131 -10.09 1.67 3.94
C ASP A 131 -9.23 2.76 4.57
N ILE A 132 -8.78 3.75 3.80
CA ILE A 132 -7.98 4.88 4.33
C ILE A 132 -8.79 5.85 5.19
N GLY A 133 -10.12 5.80 5.12
CA GLY A 133 -11.04 6.63 5.89
C GLY A 133 -11.49 7.89 5.15
N LEU A 134 -10.58 8.62 4.52
CA LEU A 134 -10.86 9.76 3.65
C LEU A 134 -10.69 9.39 2.17
N GLY A 135 -11.12 10.27 1.25
CA GLY A 135 -11.01 10.04 -0.18
C GLY A 135 -9.57 9.94 -0.72
N THR A 136 -8.57 10.44 0.01
CA THR A 136 -7.16 10.45 -0.39
C THR A 136 -6.25 10.06 0.76
N TYR A 137 -5.06 9.53 0.44
CA TYR A 137 -3.98 9.36 1.42
C TYR A 137 -3.59 10.70 2.05
N SER A 138 -2.99 10.66 3.24
CA SER A 138 -2.37 11.83 3.85
C SER A 138 -1.28 12.40 2.95
N GLN A 139 -1.03 13.71 3.03
CA GLN A 139 -0.04 14.37 2.17
C GLN A 139 1.37 13.81 2.39
N CYS A 140 1.77 13.57 3.65
CA CYS A 140 3.07 13.03 3.96
C CYS A 140 3.26 11.60 3.43
N VAL A 141 2.23 10.75 3.46
CA VAL A 141 2.27 9.42 2.84
C VAL A 141 2.31 9.55 1.31
N SER A 142 1.51 10.44 0.74
CA SER A 142 1.49 10.67 -0.72
C SER A 142 2.85 11.12 -1.24
N PHE A 143 3.45 12.13 -0.62
CA PHE A 143 4.68 12.76 -1.13
C PHE A 143 5.97 12.09 -0.63
N ILE A 144 6.04 11.73 0.66
CA ILE A 144 7.26 11.18 1.26
C ILE A 144 7.17 9.65 1.40
N GLY A 145 5.98 9.10 1.65
CA GLY A 145 5.75 7.64 1.69
C GLY A 145 5.86 6.97 0.33
N GLY A 146 5.98 7.75 -0.75
CA GLY A 146 6.32 7.30 -2.09
C GLY A 146 5.13 6.90 -2.96
N TYR A 147 3.93 7.38 -2.65
CA TYR A 147 2.78 7.18 -3.55
C TYR A 147 2.93 8.04 -4.81
N ALA A 148 3.09 9.36 -4.64
CA ALA A 148 3.38 10.34 -5.70
C ALA A 148 4.78 10.96 -5.53
N ASP A 149 5.71 10.27 -5.01
CA ASP A 149 7.04 10.59 -4.53
C ASP A 149 7.63 11.96 -4.98
N ILE A 150 8.06 12.79 -4.02
CA ILE A 150 8.62 14.13 -4.29
C ILE A 150 9.91 14.13 -5.13
N VAL A 151 10.62 13.01 -5.18
CA VAL A 151 11.81 12.85 -6.04
C VAL A 151 11.53 12.01 -7.29
N GLY A 152 10.37 11.34 -7.35
CA GLY A 152 9.95 10.54 -8.49
C GLY A 152 9.26 11.38 -9.57
N GLU A 153 9.48 11.04 -10.83
CA GLU A 153 8.85 11.69 -11.98
C GLU A 153 7.54 10.98 -12.39
N GLN A 154 7.20 9.90 -11.72
CA GLN A 154 6.02 9.07 -11.99
C GLN A 154 5.34 8.62 -10.71
N LEU A 155 4.07 8.34 -10.79
CA LEU A 155 3.32 7.76 -9.70
C LEU A 155 3.79 6.31 -9.47
N SER A 156 4.28 6.00 -8.27
CA SER A 156 4.63 4.63 -7.90
C SER A 156 3.52 3.92 -7.14
N HIS A 157 2.50 4.64 -6.74
CA HIS A 157 1.41 4.12 -5.88
C HIS A 157 1.94 3.41 -4.63
N GLY A 158 3.10 3.86 -4.10
CA GLY A 158 3.78 3.25 -2.96
C GLY A 158 4.43 1.90 -3.25
N ARG A 159 4.66 1.55 -4.52
CA ARG A 159 5.18 0.25 -4.98
C ARG A 159 6.56 0.33 -5.58
N ASP A 160 7.21 -0.84 -5.64
CA ASP A 160 8.47 -1.02 -6.35
C ASP A 160 8.70 -2.51 -6.66
N VAL A 161 9.67 -2.81 -7.53
CA VAL A 161 10.13 -4.17 -7.82
C VAL A 161 11.26 -4.52 -6.87
N GLY A 162 11.13 -5.63 -6.13
CA GLY A 162 12.15 -6.03 -5.18
C GLY A 162 11.90 -7.37 -4.50
N LEU A 163 12.81 -7.67 -3.58
CA LEU A 163 12.76 -8.81 -2.67
C LEU A 163 12.53 -8.29 -1.26
N ALA A 164 11.58 -8.88 -0.55
CA ALA A 164 11.25 -8.53 0.82
C ALA A 164 11.16 -9.78 1.70
N VAL A 165 11.49 -9.62 2.97
CA VAL A 165 11.24 -10.58 4.04
C VAL A 165 10.35 -9.94 5.09
N SER A 166 9.46 -10.72 5.68
CA SER A 166 8.58 -10.26 6.76
C SER A 166 8.24 -11.41 7.70
N GLY A 167 7.77 -11.08 8.87
CA GLY A 167 7.34 -12.10 9.82
C GLY A 167 6.63 -11.51 11.03
N ASP A 168 5.92 -12.40 11.71
CA ASP A 168 5.07 -12.12 12.86
C ASP A 168 5.54 -13.02 14.02
N LEU A 169 6.11 -12.43 15.07
CA LEU A 169 6.80 -13.13 16.15
C LEU A 169 6.02 -13.02 17.47
N PHE A 170 6.34 -13.93 18.39
CA PHE A 170 5.82 -13.95 19.76
C PHE A 170 4.29 -13.97 19.83
N PRO A 171 3.66 -15.18 19.65
CA PRO A 171 2.21 -15.31 19.75
C PRO A 171 1.68 -14.88 21.11
N GLN A 172 0.62 -14.09 21.12
CA GLN A 172 -0.11 -13.64 22.30
C GLN A 172 -1.62 -13.82 22.06
N GLY A 173 -2.16 -14.97 22.48
CA GLY A 173 -3.57 -15.28 22.23
C GLY A 173 -3.90 -15.34 20.74
N ASP A 174 -4.69 -14.38 20.26
CA ASP A 174 -5.18 -14.30 18.89
C ASP A 174 -4.39 -13.32 17.99
N HIS A 175 -3.30 -12.73 18.50
CA HIS A 175 -2.42 -11.84 17.74
C HIS A 175 -0.93 -12.18 17.96
N ARG A 176 -0.04 -11.46 17.29
CA ARG A 176 1.42 -11.56 17.41
C ARG A 176 1.97 -10.25 17.94
N PHE A 177 2.86 -10.32 18.94
CA PHE A 177 3.38 -9.11 19.59
C PHE A 177 4.31 -8.28 18.72
N LEU A 178 5.15 -8.91 17.91
CA LEU A 178 6.17 -8.24 17.11
C LEU A 178 6.04 -8.57 15.65
N HIS A 179 6.06 -7.55 14.81
CA HIS A 179 6.04 -7.64 13.37
C HIS A 179 7.26 -6.95 12.77
N TYR A 180 7.81 -7.51 11.72
CA TYR A 180 8.93 -6.91 11.02
C TYR A 180 8.79 -7.05 9.51
N HIS A 181 9.43 -6.12 8.80
CA HIS A 181 9.59 -6.17 7.35
C HIS A 181 10.96 -5.60 6.98
N ALA A 182 11.64 -6.23 6.02
CA ALA A 182 12.84 -5.69 5.40
C ALA A 182 12.83 -6.01 3.91
N GLY A 183 13.27 -5.08 3.08
CA GLY A 183 13.26 -5.26 1.63
C GLY A 183 14.38 -4.52 0.92
N VAL A 184 14.72 -5.06 -0.26
CA VAL A 184 15.66 -4.48 -1.21
C VAL A 184 14.92 -4.27 -2.52
N TYR A 185 14.90 -3.03 -3.03
CA TYR A 185 14.10 -2.63 -4.18
C TYR A 185 14.93 -1.91 -5.23
N ASN A 186 14.43 -1.85 -6.46
CA ASN A 186 15.10 -1.15 -7.57
C ASN A 186 15.15 0.40 -7.39
N GLY A 187 14.21 0.98 -6.63
CA GLY A 187 14.16 2.42 -6.40
C GLY A 187 13.53 3.24 -7.53
N GLN A 188 13.02 2.61 -8.59
CA GLN A 188 12.48 3.32 -9.77
C GLN A 188 10.95 3.34 -9.83
N GLY A 189 10.27 2.66 -8.89
CA GLY A 189 8.81 2.57 -8.86
C GLY A 189 8.25 1.45 -9.75
N VAL A 190 6.96 1.57 -10.12
CA VAL A 190 6.25 0.54 -10.87
C VAL A 190 6.70 0.44 -12.31
N ASN A 191 6.77 -0.79 -12.85
CA ASN A 191 7.02 -1.09 -14.26
C ASN A 191 8.33 -0.52 -14.83
N HIS A 192 9.28 -0.21 -13.96
CA HIS A 192 10.59 0.30 -14.36
C HIS A 192 11.71 -0.63 -13.91
N SER A 193 12.64 -0.88 -14.82
CA SER A 193 13.90 -1.53 -14.50
C SER A 193 14.82 -0.59 -13.73
N ASP A 194 15.76 -1.16 -13.01
CA ASP A 194 16.81 -0.40 -12.34
C ASP A 194 17.63 0.42 -13.37
N LYS A 195 17.84 1.70 -13.07
CA LYS A 195 18.61 2.63 -13.90
C LYS A 195 20.04 2.85 -13.38
N ASN A 196 20.40 2.26 -12.22
CA ASN A 196 21.70 2.43 -11.61
C ASN A 196 22.14 1.15 -10.87
N LYS A 197 23.34 1.15 -10.27
CA LYS A 197 23.88 0.02 -9.51
C LYS A 197 23.49 0.02 -8.03
N ARG A 198 22.69 1.00 -7.58
CA ARG A 198 22.29 1.15 -6.18
C ARG A 198 20.87 0.62 -5.99
N LYS A 199 20.60 0.12 -4.80
CA LYS A 199 19.28 -0.37 -4.41
C LYS A 199 18.71 0.49 -3.31
N ASP A 200 17.38 0.49 -3.23
CA ASP A 200 16.66 1.03 -2.08
C ASP A 200 16.55 -0.05 -1.01
N TYR A 201 16.94 0.28 0.20
CA TYR A 201 16.81 -0.56 1.39
C TYR A 201 15.73 0.01 2.29
N LEU A 202 14.80 -0.83 2.67
CA LEU A 202 13.68 -0.46 3.50
C LEU A 202 13.53 -1.49 4.62
N ALA A 203 13.31 -1.01 5.85
CA ALA A 203 12.99 -1.86 6.99
C ALA A 203 11.96 -1.18 7.89
N GLY A 204 11.14 -1.98 8.54
CA GLY A 204 10.17 -1.55 9.53
C GLY A 204 9.99 -2.60 10.61
N VAL A 205 9.70 -2.12 11.81
CA VAL A 205 9.35 -2.95 12.96
C VAL A 205 8.22 -2.29 13.71
N TRP A 206 7.25 -3.09 14.13
CA TRP A 206 6.15 -2.62 14.97
C TRP A 206 5.72 -3.69 15.96
N VAL A 207 5.20 -3.23 17.10
CA VAL A 207 4.65 -4.06 18.15
C VAL A 207 3.14 -3.94 18.18
N GLU A 208 2.48 -5.02 18.55
CA GLU A 208 1.04 -5.10 18.81
C GLU A 208 0.84 -5.48 20.29
N PRO A 209 0.94 -4.50 21.21
CA PRO A 209 0.84 -4.76 22.66
C PRO A 209 -0.53 -5.23 23.10
N ILE A 210 -1.56 -4.80 22.41
CA ILE A 210 -2.94 -5.32 22.49
C ILE A 210 -3.45 -5.49 21.07
N LYS A 211 -4.37 -6.39 20.86
CA LYS A 211 -4.96 -6.65 19.55
C LYS A 211 -5.39 -5.37 18.84
N ASP A 212 -5.08 -5.28 17.54
CA ASP A 212 -5.42 -4.18 16.63
C ASP A 212 -4.70 -2.84 16.93
N LEU A 213 -3.85 -2.74 17.97
CA LEU A 213 -3.00 -1.58 18.24
C LEU A 213 -1.56 -1.84 17.79
N LEU A 214 -1.16 -1.21 16.71
CA LEU A 214 0.20 -1.28 16.17
C LEU A 214 0.97 0.01 16.51
N ILE A 215 2.20 -0.12 16.97
CA ILE A 215 3.10 1.01 17.26
C ILE A 215 4.47 0.66 16.69
N GLY A 216 5.04 1.53 15.85
CA GLY A 216 6.32 1.19 15.22
C GLY A 216 6.95 2.28 14.39
N ALA A 217 8.04 1.89 13.73
CA ALA A 217 8.83 2.77 12.91
C ALA A 217 9.37 2.07 11.67
N TYR A 218 9.68 2.87 10.66
CA TYR A 218 10.23 2.45 9.38
C TYR A 218 11.43 3.32 9.01
N GLY A 219 12.37 2.73 8.29
CA GLY A 219 13.48 3.42 7.65
C GLY A 219 13.57 3.07 6.17
N TRP A 220 13.91 4.05 5.35
CA TRP A 220 14.12 3.89 3.92
C TRP A 220 15.34 4.68 3.48
N ASN A 221 16.34 3.98 2.97
CA ASN A 221 17.54 4.56 2.39
C ASN A 221 17.71 4.09 0.94
N GLY A 222 17.72 5.02 0.01
CA GLY A 222 17.78 4.69 -1.39
C GLY A 222 18.00 5.89 -2.29
N ASN A 223 17.69 5.73 -3.57
CA ASN A 223 17.84 6.79 -4.56
C ASN A 223 16.94 6.56 -5.78
N TYR A 224 16.73 7.63 -6.53
CA TYR A 224 15.97 7.66 -7.78
C TYR A 224 16.82 8.27 -8.88
N VAL A 225 16.83 7.68 -10.06
CA VAL A 225 17.45 8.28 -11.25
C VAL A 225 16.36 8.87 -12.13
N ASN A 226 16.37 10.20 -12.26
CA ASN A 226 15.40 10.92 -13.07
C ASN A 226 15.67 10.78 -14.58
N ASN A 227 14.78 11.30 -15.41
CA ASN A 227 14.91 11.20 -16.87
C ASN A 227 16.09 12.02 -17.42
N ALA A 228 16.57 13.00 -16.67
CA ALA A 228 17.79 13.74 -17.00
C ALA A 228 19.08 13.00 -16.58
N GLY A 229 18.99 11.82 -15.98
CA GLY A 229 20.12 11.02 -15.52
C GLY A 229 20.68 11.43 -14.16
N HIS A 230 20.06 12.39 -13.46
CA HIS A 230 20.51 12.79 -12.13
C HIS A 230 20.02 11.80 -11.06
N THR A 231 20.90 11.50 -10.12
CA THR A 231 20.58 10.65 -8.95
C THR A 231 20.10 11.53 -7.80
N LEU A 232 18.90 11.27 -7.32
CA LEU A 232 18.27 11.95 -6.19
C LEU A 232 18.18 10.98 -5.01
N ASP A 233 18.73 11.37 -3.86
CA ASP A 233 18.75 10.53 -2.66
C ASP A 233 17.40 10.49 -1.97
N ARG A 234 17.06 9.34 -1.41
CA ARG A 234 15.96 9.11 -0.46
C ARG A 234 16.55 8.69 0.87
N LYS A 235 16.35 9.48 1.91
CA LYS A 235 16.71 9.15 3.30
C LYS A 235 15.53 9.47 4.16
N ARG A 236 14.69 8.48 4.38
CA ARG A 236 13.37 8.65 4.97
C ARG A 236 13.20 7.77 6.20
N TRP A 237 12.39 8.24 7.10
CA TRP A 237 11.94 7.48 8.25
C TRP A 237 10.51 7.84 8.58
N SER A 238 9.81 6.94 9.25
CA SER A 238 8.47 7.15 9.73
C SER A 238 8.33 6.51 11.10
N ALA A 239 7.53 7.11 11.95
CA ALA A 239 7.13 6.53 13.22
C ALA A 239 5.67 6.89 13.51
N GLY A 240 4.92 5.94 14.06
CA GLY A 240 3.52 6.16 14.29
C GLY A 240 2.82 5.03 15.03
N MET A 241 1.50 5.17 15.09
CA MET A 241 0.60 4.20 15.67
C MET A 241 -0.68 4.07 14.85
N GLN A 242 -1.30 2.91 14.97
CA GLN A 242 -2.56 2.59 14.33
C GLN A 242 -3.39 1.71 15.27
N TYR A 243 -4.67 2.02 15.40
CA TYR A 243 -5.66 1.18 16.04
C TYR A 243 -6.86 1.05 15.09
N GLU A 244 -7.22 -0.17 14.73
CA GLU A 244 -8.32 -0.43 13.78
C GLU A 244 -9.22 -1.54 14.32
N SER A 245 -10.35 -1.11 14.89
CA SER A 245 -11.44 -1.97 15.35
C SER A 245 -12.76 -1.30 14.92
N ASP A 246 -13.78 -1.28 15.77
CA ASP A 246 -14.99 -0.45 15.57
C ASP A 246 -14.60 1.02 15.42
N TRP A 247 -13.72 1.51 16.29
CA TRP A 247 -13.04 2.80 16.14
C TRP A 247 -11.78 2.66 15.29
N SER A 248 -11.44 3.72 14.58
CA SER A 248 -10.15 3.87 13.91
C SER A 248 -9.37 5.01 14.56
N ALA A 249 -8.09 4.81 14.81
CA ALA A 249 -7.16 5.88 15.19
C ALA A 249 -5.82 5.64 14.52
N ARG A 250 -5.30 6.61 13.78
CA ARG A 250 -3.97 6.55 13.15
C ARG A 250 -3.27 7.88 13.35
N ALA A 251 -2.00 7.82 13.70
CA ALA A 251 -1.13 8.98 13.75
C ALA A 251 0.28 8.58 13.32
N GLU A 252 0.87 9.33 12.41
CA GLU A 252 2.18 9.03 11.87
C GLU A 252 2.93 10.31 11.52
N TYR A 253 4.22 10.35 11.83
CA TYR A 253 5.15 11.35 11.35
C TYR A 253 6.08 10.72 10.33
N ILE A 254 6.34 11.42 9.22
CA ILE A 254 7.24 10.98 8.15
C ILE A 254 8.23 12.09 7.87
N GLY A 255 9.53 11.75 7.92
CA GLY A 255 10.63 12.66 7.60
C GLY A 255 11.43 12.20 6.39
N ASP A 256 11.74 13.13 5.52
CA ASP A 256 12.76 13.03 4.46
C ASP A 256 13.90 13.99 4.75
N LYS A 257 14.97 14.00 3.94
CA LYS A 257 16.09 14.95 4.07
C LYS A 257 15.62 16.41 4.07
N ASN A 258 14.73 16.77 3.15
CA ASN A 258 14.31 18.15 2.88
C ASN A 258 12.84 18.43 3.26
N ALA A 259 12.00 17.43 3.37
CA ALA A 259 10.58 17.56 3.64
C ALA A 259 10.17 16.73 4.86
N ASP A 260 9.06 17.07 5.47
CA ASP A 260 8.42 16.26 6.50
C ASP A 260 6.91 16.49 6.54
N GLY A 261 6.23 15.67 7.33
CA GLY A 261 4.81 15.83 7.56
C GLY A 261 4.29 14.83 8.58
N TRP A 262 3.07 15.03 9.00
CA TRP A 262 2.37 14.15 9.93
C TRP A 262 0.87 14.18 9.68
N TYR A 263 0.20 13.16 10.11
CA TYR A 263 -1.25 13.17 10.17
C TYR A 263 -1.76 12.52 11.46
N ALA A 264 -2.94 12.89 11.83
CA ALA A 264 -3.75 12.20 12.83
C ALA A 264 -5.16 12.01 12.27
N LEU A 265 -5.67 10.78 12.36
CA LEU A 265 -6.99 10.40 11.90
C LEU A 265 -7.74 9.68 13.01
N VAL A 266 -9.01 10.00 13.17
CA VAL A 266 -9.94 9.29 14.04
C VAL A 266 -11.20 8.94 13.24
N GLY A 267 -11.67 7.70 13.39
CA GLY A 267 -12.92 7.22 12.82
C GLY A 267 -13.86 6.71 13.90
N ALA A 268 -15.06 7.28 13.99
CA ALA A 268 -16.08 6.93 14.96
C ALA A 268 -17.23 6.19 14.26
N PRO A 269 -17.63 4.99 14.71
CA PRO A 269 -18.82 4.31 14.23
C PRO A 269 -20.08 5.06 14.69
N LEU A 270 -20.91 5.50 13.75
CA LEU A 270 -22.21 6.08 14.04
C LEU A 270 -23.31 5.00 14.05
N THR A 271 -23.19 4.04 13.15
CA THR A 271 -24.00 2.83 13.08
C THR A 271 -23.11 1.67 12.59
N SER A 272 -23.66 0.47 12.47
CA SER A 272 -22.96 -0.68 11.86
C SER A 272 -22.57 -0.47 10.38
N GLN A 273 -23.18 0.48 9.69
CA GLN A 273 -22.95 0.77 8.27
C GLN A 273 -22.36 2.17 8.04
N LEU A 274 -22.38 3.05 9.03
CA LEU A 274 -22.01 4.46 8.87
C LEU A 274 -20.89 4.81 9.85
N LYS A 275 -19.78 5.31 9.31
CA LYS A 275 -18.60 5.72 10.08
C LYS A 275 -18.18 7.14 9.68
N LEU A 276 -17.96 7.99 10.68
CA LEU A 276 -17.46 9.35 10.52
C LEU A 276 -15.96 9.39 10.77
N TYR A 277 -15.22 10.02 9.87
CA TYR A 277 -13.77 10.20 10.01
C TYR A 277 -13.42 11.68 10.07
N GLY A 278 -12.45 12.01 10.91
CA GLY A 278 -11.77 13.31 10.93
C GLY A 278 -10.27 13.11 10.75
N ARG A 279 -9.61 13.95 9.94
CA ARG A 279 -8.16 13.94 9.74
C ARG A 279 -7.58 15.34 9.80
N TRP A 280 -6.53 15.48 10.57
CA TRP A 280 -5.60 16.60 10.53
C TRP A 280 -4.32 16.13 9.86
N ASP A 281 -3.85 16.84 8.83
CA ASP A 281 -2.81 16.40 7.92
C ASP A 281 -1.93 17.60 7.53
N VAL A 282 -0.64 17.50 7.82
CA VAL A 282 0.34 18.58 7.63
C VAL A 282 1.50 18.06 6.78
N TYR A 283 1.87 18.83 5.77
CA TYR A 283 3.05 18.60 4.96
C TYR A 283 3.87 19.87 4.86
N ARG A 284 5.21 19.75 4.98
CA ARG A 284 6.18 20.85 4.83
C ARG A 284 7.21 20.47 3.77
N GLY A 285 7.18 21.18 2.64
CA GLY A 285 8.02 20.89 1.49
C GLY A 285 9.51 21.19 1.70
N THR A 286 9.84 22.09 2.63
CA THR A 286 11.22 22.49 2.97
C THR A 286 11.54 22.41 4.46
N LYS A 287 10.69 21.72 5.26
CA LYS A 287 10.73 21.68 6.74
C LYS A 287 10.50 23.03 7.43
N HIS A 288 10.29 24.11 6.69
CA HIS A 288 9.94 25.43 7.24
C HIS A 288 8.43 25.64 7.19
N TRP A 289 7.93 26.46 8.10
CA TRP A 289 6.47 26.71 8.21
C TRP A 289 5.90 27.53 7.05
N ASP A 290 6.72 28.29 6.34
CA ASP A 290 6.36 29.02 5.11
C ASP A 290 6.05 28.08 3.92
N SER A 291 6.56 26.85 3.96
CA SER A 291 6.27 25.81 2.97
C SER A 291 5.16 24.83 3.39
N THR A 292 4.34 25.21 4.37
CA THR A 292 3.35 24.31 4.96
C THR A 292 2.07 24.26 4.13
N LYS A 293 1.54 23.04 3.97
CA LYS A 293 0.19 22.78 3.53
C LYS A 293 -0.53 21.94 4.57
N THR A 294 -1.59 22.48 5.14
CA THR A 294 -2.40 21.82 6.19
C THR A 294 -3.79 21.51 5.66
N ASN A 295 -4.23 20.27 5.81
CA ASN A 295 -5.57 19.84 5.48
C ASN A 295 -6.33 19.45 6.76
N TYR A 296 -7.57 19.92 6.87
CA TYR A 296 -8.56 19.48 7.83
C TYR A 296 -9.67 18.77 7.07
N GLY A 297 -9.70 17.46 7.22
CA GLY A 297 -10.61 16.59 6.46
C GLY A 297 -11.71 16.01 7.34
N LEU A 298 -12.92 15.94 6.81
CA LEU A 298 -14.04 15.18 7.36
C LEU A 298 -14.57 14.24 6.29
N ALA A 299 -14.94 13.02 6.66
CA ALA A 299 -15.53 12.07 5.74
C ALA A 299 -16.63 11.26 6.39
N LEU A 300 -17.73 11.08 5.67
CA LEU A 300 -18.81 10.20 6.04
C LEU A 300 -18.83 9.00 5.11
N ASN A 301 -18.55 7.81 5.66
CA ASN A 301 -18.47 6.56 4.92
C ASN A 301 -19.70 5.70 5.21
N TYR A 302 -20.50 5.42 4.19
CA TYR A 302 -21.63 4.51 4.26
C TYR A 302 -21.33 3.21 3.54
N ARG A 303 -21.33 2.10 4.28
CA ARG A 303 -21.10 0.73 3.76
C ARG A 303 -22.35 -0.12 3.95
N PRO A 304 -23.27 -0.15 2.99
CA PRO A 304 -24.46 -1.02 3.07
C PRO A 304 -24.09 -2.51 3.11
N CYS A 305 -22.94 -2.87 2.51
CA CYS A 305 -22.37 -4.21 2.57
C CYS A 305 -20.85 -4.14 2.34
N LYS A 306 -20.15 -5.29 2.49
CA LYS A 306 -18.68 -5.38 2.30
C LYS A 306 -18.17 -5.06 0.90
N TYR A 307 -19.07 -4.98 -0.09
CA TYR A 307 -18.73 -4.77 -1.50
C TYR A 307 -18.95 -3.34 -1.98
N VAL A 308 -19.73 -2.55 -1.26
CA VAL A 308 -20.13 -1.20 -1.68
C VAL A 308 -19.83 -0.19 -0.59
N GLN A 309 -19.22 0.93 -0.96
CA GLN A 309 -19.08 2.10 -0.10
C GLN A 309 -19.44 3.35 -0.87
N LEU A 310 -20.24 4.21 -0.24
CA LEU A 310 -20.45 5.59 -0.64
C LEU A 310 -19.74 6.49 0.37
N GLN A 311 -19.02 7.48 -0.12
CA GLN A 311 -18.22 8.36 0.72
C GLN A 311 -18.43 9.81 0.33
N ALA A 312 -18.71 10.66 1.30
CA ALA A 312 -18.71 12.10 1.16
C ALA A 312 -17.54 12.68 1.96
N ASN A 313 -16.69 13.44 1.30
CA ASN A 313 -15.51 14.05 1.91
C ASN A 313 -15.59 15.57 1.80
N TYR A 314 -15.17 16.24 2.85
CA TYR A 314 -14.89 17.66 2.86
C TYR A 314 -13.46 17.89 3.35
N THR A 315 -12.71 18.73 2.65
CA THR A 315 -11.35 19.10 3.05
C THR A 315 -11.18 20.62 2.96
N PHE A 316 -10.88 21.25 4.09
CA PHE A 316 -10.37 22.61 4.11
C PHE A 316 -8.84 22.57 4.05
N THR A 317 -8.25 23.26 3.10
CA THR A 317 -6.81 23.37 2.91
C THR A 317 -6.34 24.78 3.24
N HIS A 318 -5.30 24.85 4.07
CA HIS A 318 -4.51 26.09 4.30
C HIS A 318 -3.10 25.87 3.75
N ALA A 319 -2.77 26.59 2.65
CA ALA A 319 -1.53 26.40 1.90
C ALA A 319 -0.66 27.65 1.89
N ARG A 320 0.32 27.74 2.79
CA ARG A 320 1.34 28.81 2.78
C ARG A 320 2.29 28.68 1.59
N LEU A 321 2.55 27.45 1.14
CA LEU A 321 3.36 27.18 -0.05
C LEU A 321 2.80 27.86 -1.32
N GLU A 322 1.50 28.14 -1.36
CA GLU A 322 0.79 28.72 -2.50
C GLU A 322 0.34 30.17 -2.19
N LEU A 323 1.17 30.98 -1.56
CA LEU A 323 0.87 32.36 -1.18
C LEU A 323 -0.31 32.49 -0.22
N ASP A 324 -0.32 31.73 0.85
CA ASP A 324 -1.33 31.73 1.93
C ASP A 324 -2.77 31.53 1.42
N LYS A 325 -2.92 30.71 0.38
CA LYS A 325 -4.25 30.42 -0.16
C LYS A 325 -4.97 29.39 0.69
N ASN A 326 -6.22 29.72 0.98
CA ASN A 326 -7.18 28.83 1.59
C ASN A 326 -8.17 28.38 0.53
N TYR A 327 -8.51 27.09 0.52
CA TYR A 327 -9.55 26.59 -0.36
C TYR A 327 -10.26 25.38 0.23
N ASN A 328 -11.45 25.12 -0.29
CA ASN A 328 -12.30 24.01 0.07
C ASN A 328 -12.34 22.98 -1.07
N THR A 329 -12.43 21.73 -0.70
CA THR A 329 -12.68 20.64 -1.63
C THR A 329 -13.79 19.75 -1.07
N PHE A 330 -14.73 19.39 -1.92
CA PHE A 330 -15.80 18.45 -1.59
C PHE A 330 -15.80 17.32 -2.63
N ASP A 331 -15.75 16.08 -2.15
CA ASP A 331 -15.71 14.89 -2.99
C ASP A 331 -16.85 13.93 -2.62
N LEU A 332 -17.53 13.43 -3.62
CA LEU A 332 -18.41 12.28 -3.51
C LEU A 332 -17.80 11.10 -4.23
N GLN A 333 -17.64 9.98 -3.56
CA GLN A 333 -17.02 8.79 -4.13
C GLN A 333 -17.92 7.57 -3.96
N ALA A 334 -17.98 6.75 -5.00
CA ALA A 334 -18.65 5.46 -4.96
C ALA A 334 -17.63 4.35 -5.28
N TYR A 335 -17.61 3.35 -4.43
CA TYR A 335 -16.73 2.18 -4.53
C TYR A 335 -17.59 0.93 -4.69
N VAL A 336 -17.24 0.10 -5.66
CA VAL A 336 -17.82 -1.23 -5.83
C VAL A 336 -16.68 -2.24 -5.95
N LYS A 337 -16.68 -3.23 -5.08
CA LYS A 337 -15.79 -4.42 -5.15
C LYS A 337 -16.56 -5.62 -5.71
N PHE A 338 -15.93 -6.46 -6.51
CA PHE A 338 -16.52 -7.70 -7.05
C PHE A 338 -15.50 -8.83 -7.15
#